data_736f5bd5ddde0298ad18fa9ab09ab55d
#
_entry.id   736f5bd5ddde0298ad18fa9ab09ab55d
#
_cell.length_a   1.000
_cell.length_b   1.000
_cell.length_c   1.000
_cell.angle_alpha   90.00
_cell.angle_beta   90.00
_cell.angle_gamma   90.00
#
_symmetry.space_group_name_H-M   'P 1'
#
loop_
_entity.id
_entity.type
_entity.pdbx_description
1 polymer ?
#
loop_
_entity_poly.entity_id
_entity_poly.type
_entity_poly.pdbx_seq_one_letter_code
_entity_poly.pdbx_strand_id
1 'polypeptide(L)' 'MDPLTITAAMSVANSAFNAIKQGFAAAKDIESMASDVSRWMGAVSDIDNAEKQA' A
#
# COMPACT_ATOMS: atom_id res chain seq x y z
N MET A 1 -11.89 13.70 3.91
CA MET A 1 -10.81 13.54 2.92
C MET A 1 -11.40 13.60 1.52
N ASP A 2 -10.76 14.29 0.62
CA ASP A 2 -11.33 14.47 -0.70
C ASP A 2 -11.02 13.27 -1.63
N PRO A 3 -11.71 13.16 -2.78
CA PRO A 3 -11.52 12.02 -3.69
C PRO A 3 -10.10 11.92 -4.25
N LEU A 4 -9.39 13.05 -4.41
CA LEU A 4 -8.04 13.02 -4.94
C LEU A 4 -7.08 12.36 -3.94
N THR A 5 -7.26 12.60 -2.65
CA THR A 5 -6.44 11.97 -1.62
C THR A 5 -6.67 10.46 -1.57
N ILE A 6 -7.93 10.04 -1.70
CA ILE A 6 -8.27 8.62 -1.74
C ILE A 6 -7.64 7.96 -2.96
N THR A 7 -7.71 8.62 -4.13
CA THR A 7 -7.12 8.10 -5.36
C THR A 7 -5.60 7.93 -5.22
N ALA A 8 -4.94 8.92 -4.61
CA ALA A 8 -3.51 8.85 -4.38
C ALA A 8 -3.15 7.68 -3.45
N ALA A 9 -3.92 7.49 -2.37
CA ALA A 9 -3.69 6.39 -1.45
C ALA A 9 -3.89 5.04 -2.12
N MET A 10 -4.91 4.89 -2.96
CA MET A 10 -5.15 3.67 -3.71
C MET A 10 -4.03 3.38 -4.69
N SER A 11 -3.50 4.42 -5.35
CA SER A 11 -2.38 4.27 -6.27
C SER A 11 -1.14 3.76 -5.55
N VAL A 12 -0.83 4.32 -4.38
CA VAL A 12 0.31 3.87 -3.58
C VAL A 12 0.09 2.43 -3.11
N ALA A 13 -1.12 2.09 -2.67
CA ALA A 13 -1.43 0.74 -2.22
C ALA A 13 -1.25 -0.28 -3.34
N ASN A 14 -1.74 0.03 -4.55
CA ASN A 14 -1.57 -0.86 -5.70
C ASN A 14 -0.12 -1.01 -6.10
N SER A 15 0.63 0.07 -6.11
CA SER A 15 2.05 0.05 -6.46
C SER A 15 2.84 -0.80 -5.46
N ALA A 16 2.61 -0.60 -4.17
CA ALA A 16 3.28 -1.37 -3.12
C ALA A 16 2.88 -2.84 -3.18
N PHE A 17 1.60 -3.14 -3.42
CA PHE A 17 1.12 -4.51 -3.56
C PHE A 17 1.80 -5.24 -4.71
N ASN A 18 1.95 -4.56 -5.86
CA ASN A 18 2.64 -5.13 -7.01
C ASN A 18 4.11 -5.42 -6.69
N ALA A 19 4.77 -4.52 -5.97
CA ALA A 19 6.16 -4.73 -5.55
C ALA A 19 6.27 -5.95 -4.64
N ILE A 20 5.32 -6.12 -3.71
CA ILE A 20 5.28 -7.28 -2.82
C ILE A 20 5.10 -8.56 -3.61
N LYS A 21 4.16 -8.58 -4.56
CA LYS A 21 3.94 -9.75 -5.42
C LYS A 21 5.19 -10.13 -6.20
N GLN A 22 5.87 -9.15 -6.76
CA GLN A 22 7.11 -9.39 -7.50
C GLN A 22 8.22 -9.90 -6.59
N GLY A 23 8.25 -9.40 -5.35
CA GLY A 23 9.21 -9.88 -4.36
C GLY A 23 9.01 -11.35 -4.04
N PHE A 24 7.78 -11.78 -3.84
CA PHE A 24 7.47 -13.19 -3.61
C PHE A 24 7.82 -14.05 -4.83
N ALA A 25 7.51 -13.56 -6.02
CA ALA A 25 7.84 -14.28 -7.25
C ALA A 25 9.34 -14.45 -7.45
N ALA A 26 10.12 -13.48 -6.98
CA ALA A 26 11.58 -13.53 -7.04
C ALA A 26 12.20 -14.24 -5.84
N ALA A 27 11.39 -14.82 -4.96
CA ALA A 27 11.80 -15.52 -3.75
C ALA A 27 12.57 -14.63 -2.77
N LYS A 28 12.23 -13.36 -2.72
CA LYS A 28 12.78 -12.44 -1.72
C LYS A 28 12.18 -12.74 -0.36
N ASP A 29 12.95 -12.52 0.70
CA ASP A 29 12.43 -12.70 2.04
C ASP A 29 11.65 -11.46 2.50
N ILE A 30 10.93 -11.63 3.62
CA ILE A 30 10.07 -10.55 4.14
C ILE A 30 10.90 -9.36 4.60
N GLU A 31 12.11 -9.59 5.12
CA GLU A 31 12.99 -8.50 5.52
C GLU A 31 13.33 -7.59 4.34
N SER A 32 13.62 -8.19 3.18
CA SER A 32 13.93 -7.43 1.97
C SER A 32 12.73 -6.62 1.48
N MET A 33 11.52 -7.06 1.82
CA MET A 33 10.28 -6.39 1.39
C MET A 33 9.67 -5.51 2.47
N ALA A 34 10.34 -5.37 3.62
CA ALA A 34 9.78 -4.65 4.76
C ALA A 34 9.34 -3.23 4.40
N SER A 35 10.12 -2.54 3.56
CA SER A 35 9.79 -1.18 3.12
C SER A 35 8.51 -1.16 2.29
N ASP A 36 8.36 -2.11 1.37
CA ASP A 36 7.16 -2.18 0.53
C ASP A 36 5.93 -2.54 1.35
N VAL A 37 6.06 -3.48 2.29
CA VAL A 37 4.96 -3.88 3.16
C VAL A 37 4.54 -2.71 4.05
N SER A 38 5.49 -1.98 4.62
CA SER A 38 5.20 -0.82 5.45
C SER A 38 4.46 0.26 4.66
N ARG A 39 4.88 0.52 3.44
CA ARG A 39 4.24 1.50 2.57
C ARG A 39 2.82 1.08 2.21
N TRP A 40 2.62 -0.20 1.90
CA TRP A 40 1.29 -0.72 1.60
C TRP A 40 0.36 -0.60 2.80
N MET A 41 0.83 -0.96 3.98
CA MET A 41 0.03 -0.85 5.21
C MET A 41 -0.34 0.59 5.51
N GLY A 42 0.59 1.53 5.29
CA GLY A 42 0.32 2.95 5.47
C GLY A 42 -0.78 3.44 4.52
N ALA A 43 -0.70 3.05 3.26
CA ALA A 43 -1.70 3.44 2.27
C ALA A 43 -3.08 2.84 2.59
N VAL A 44 -3.13 1.59 3.02
CA VAL A 44 -4.38 0.94 3.41
C VAL A 44 -4.98 1.64 4.63
N SER A 45 -4.16 2.03 5.59
CA SER A 45 -4.61 2.77 6.75
C SER A 45 -5.21 4.12 6.36
N ASP A 46 -4.61 4.82 5.40
CA ASP A 46 -5.14 6.10 4.91
C ASP A 46 -6.51 5.91 4.25
N ILE A 47 -6.67 4.86 3.47
CA ILE A 47 -7.96 4.55 2.83
C ILE A 47 -9.02 4.24 3.88
N ASP A 48 -8.68 3.46 4.88
CA ASP A 48 -9.59 3.11 5.97
C ASP A 48 -10.03 4.35 6.74
N ASN A 49 -9.10 5.24 7.04
CA ASN A 49 -9.42 6.50 7.72
C ASN A 49 -10.35 7.38 6.88
N ALA A 50 -10.12 7.41 5.56
CA ALA A 50 -10.98 8.19 4.66
C ALA A 50 -12.42 7.66 4.69
N GLU A 51 -12.59 6.33 4.69
CA GLU A 51 -13.91 5.72 4.76
C GLU A 51 -14.62 6.06 6.08
N LYS A 52 -13.88 6.05 7.18
CA LYS A 52 -14.46 6.35 8.48
C LYS A 52 -14.89 7.81 8.62
N GLN A 53 -14.26 8.71 7.87
CA GLN A 53 -14.57 10.13 7.90
C GLN A 53 -15.65 10.53 6.90
N ALA A 54 -15.98 9.65 5.99
CA ALA A 54 -17.03 9.91 5.00
C ALA A 54 -18.46 9.77 5.61
#